data_2f6cc5b4171efc39d138543c717d556e
#
_entry.id   2f6cc5b4171efc39d138543c717d556e
#
_cell.length_a   1.000
_cell.length_b   1.000
_cell.length_c   1.000
_cell.angle_alpha   90.00
_cell.angle_beta   90.00
_cell.angle_gamma   90.00
#
_symmetry.space_group_name_H-M   'P 1'
#
loop_
_entity.id
_entity.type
_entity.pdbx_description
1 polymer ?
#
loop_
_entity_poly.entity_id
_entity_poly.type
_entity_poly.pdbx_seq_one_letter_code
_entity_poly.pdbx_strand_id
1 'polypeptide(L)'
;MSDLWTEKYRPKKISDIIGNEDNISTIVKWITDFKNNVKGTPKVLLISGEPGIGKTSTAHVILNEYGYDIIEHNASDIRGKKSMDIIVKRSLEYTNIMDLMSGCAKPVAIILDEIDNLVCGGSEKGGMSEFVDIIKMDVDLNLRSTKKKIKIYNPIICVYNEFSHKQLKDLKKYAVSVKFESPTQKNMMDLLNRVANGEGMNIEEKAKSEMVKISENDIRRLFIILESVNRFGHELITYDIVERLASNFAQKNKAFFIYKEIFELLTEKLPFSQSLEIFRKDGFKVPMYIYENCLKFVNCKDIDNKNKLDMYYNILENLARCDSIQTIIFLNHYTELNKYCGVLSCGEVNNIMSKAPNKKTILNKTIDVSSLNTKISQIGSNRKMVRTVAVLLKHVDIDMDQDTLCILSEFFCYHLFDSGGSLETLAKYMKLKGIEIDDINHIVKVRKFNTIKSIRGKKLTTKQIKELEKYLADE
;
A
#
# COMPACT_ATOMS: atom_id res chain seq x y z
N MET A 1 -29.61 18.30 -2.24
CA MET A 1 -28.59 17.34 -2.67
C MET A 1 -28.98 16.00 -2.08
N SER A 2 -29.21 14.96 -2.88
CA SER A 2 -29.55 13.63 -2.35
C SER A 2 -28.30 13.06 -1.70
N ASP A 3 -28.34 12.82 -0.38
CA ASP A 3 -27.25 12.19 0.33
C ASP A 3 -26.99 10.79 -0.28
N LEU A 4 -25.74 10.45 -0.46
CA LEU A 4 -25.34 9.10 -0.92
C LEU A 4 -25.92 8.06 0.02
N TRP A 5 -26.41 6.94 -0.49
CA TRP A 5 -27.03 5.92 0.35
C TRP A 5 -26.05 5.30 1.36
N THR A 6 -24.78 5.32 1.06
CA THR A 6 -23.72 4.95 2.02
C THR A 6 -23.70 5.81 3.28
N GLU A 7 -24.12 7.09 3.19
CA GLU A 7 -24.23 7.99 4.33
C GLU A 7 -25.65 7.99 4.91
N LYS A 8 -26.70 7.96 4.06
CA LYS A 8 -28.11 7.93 4.50
C LYS A 8 -28.41 6.72 5.38
N TYR A 9 -27.88 5.55 5.03
CA TYR A 9 -28.09 4.28 5.73
C TYR A 9 -26.93 3.89 6.65
N ARG A 10 -26.04 4.84 6.96
CA ARG A 10 -24.98 4.62 7.95
C ARG A 10 -25.62 4.34 9.32
N PRO A 11 -25.20 3.28 10.04
CA PRO A 11 -25.77 2.92 11.33
C PRO A 11 -25.61 4.09 12.31
N LYS A 12 -26.67 4.37 13.08
CA LYS A 12 -26.70 5.44 14.10
C LYS A 12 -26.71 4.90 15.52
N LYS A 13 -27.14 3.65 15.71
CA LYS A 13 -27.19 2.94 16.99
C LYS A 13 -26.47 1.59 16.86
N ILE A 14 -26.03 1.05 17.99
CA ILE A 14 -25.40 -0.27 18.04
C ILE A 14 -26.34 -1.35 17.47
N SER A 15 -27.65 -1.23 17.71
CA SER A 15 -28.69 -2.14 17.17
C SER A 15 -28.78 -2.15 15.63
N ASP A 16 -28.27 -1.12 14.95
CA ASP A 16 -28.34 -1.00 13.50
C ASP A 16 -27.15 -1.70 12.80
N ILE A 17 -26.14 -2.05 13.58
CA ILE A 17 -24.93 -2.72 13.08
C ILE A 17 -25.27 -4.16 12.73
N ILE A 18 -24.74 -4.64 11.62
CA ILE A 18 -25.05 -5.95 11.07
C ILE A 18 -23.90 -6.90 11.32
N GLY A 19 -24.19 -8.01 12.00
CA GLY A 19 -23.21 -9.04 12.33
C GLY A 19 -22.17 -8.61 13.35
N ASN A 20 -21.22 -9.47 13.64
CA ASN A 20 -20.11 -9.22 14.58
C ASN A 20 -20.55 -8.93 16.03
N GLU A 21 -21.65 -9.49 16.51
CA GLU A 21 -22.23 -9.21 17.84
C GLU A 21 -21.22 -9.44 18.97
N ASP A 22 -20.46 -10.55 18.94
CA ASP A 22 -19.43 -10.86 19.94
C ASP A 22 -18.29 -9.84 19.91
N ASN A 23 -17.92 -9.40 18.71
CA ASN A 23 -16.90 -8.38 18.52
C ASN A 23 -17.36 -7.01 19.05
N ILE A 24 -18.61 -6.65 18.79
CA ILE A 24 -19.24 -5.44 19.30
C ILE A 24 -19.29 -5.48 20.83
N SER A 25 -19.69 -6.60 21.43
CA SER A 25 -19.73 -6.76 22.89
C SER A 25 -18.33 -6.58 23.52
N THR A 26 -17.30 -7.08 22.85
CA THR A 26 -15.90 -6.89 23.26
C THR A 26 -15.47 -5.44 23.23
N ILE A 27 -15.84 -4.68 22.17
CA ILE A 27 -15.55 -3.26 22.06
C ILE A 27 -16.30 -2.47 23.12
N VAL A 28 -17.59 -2.78 23.35
CA VAL A 28 -18.42 -2.16 24.36
C VAL A 28 -17.85 -2.39 25.75
N LYS A 29 -17.41 -3.60 26.06
CA LYS A 29 -16.73 -3.90 27.32
C LYS A 29 -15.46 -3.07 27.47
N TRP A 30 -14.62 -3.04 26.44
CA TRP A 30 -13.36 -2.29 26.46
C TRP A 30 -13.58 -0.81 26.74
N ILE A 31 -14.54 -0.13 26.04
CA ILE A 31 -14.81 1.29 26.24
C ILE A 31 -15.43 1.57 27.63
N THR A 32 -16.23 0.65 28.15
CA THR A 32 -16.79 0.71 29.50
C THR A 32 -15.71 0.61 30.56
N ASP A 33 -14.80 -0.37 30.42
CA ASP A 33 -13.65 -0.55 31.32
C ASP A 33 -12.71 0.65 31.26
N PHE A 34 -12.52 1.23 30.08
CA PHE A 34 -11.73 2.44 29.89
C PHE A 34 -12.38 3.65 30.61
N LYS A 35 -13.67 3.88 30.43
CA LYS A 35 -14.45 4.97 31.06
C LYS A 35 -14.41 4.86 32.59
N ASN A 36 -14.46 3.64 33.11
CA ASN A 36 -14.41 3.36 34.55
C ASN A 36 -12.98 3.35 35.12
N ASN A 37 -11.96 3.66 34.32
CA ASN A 37 -10.54 3.65 34.70
C ASN A 37 -10.09 2.31 35.35
N VAL A 38 -10.56 1.17 34.83
CA VAL A 38 -10.16 -0.15 35.30
C VAL A 38 -8.66 -0.34 35.08
N LYS A 39 -7.92 -0.68 36.16
CA LYS A 39 -6.47 -0.87 36.09
C LYS A 39 -6.11 -1.99 35.10
N GLY A 40 -5.18 -1.70 34.19
CA GLY A 40 -4.71 -2.68 33.21
C GLY A 40 -5.49 -2.67 31.89
N THR A 41 -6.53 -1.84 31.71
CA THR A 41 -7.21 -1.71 30.44
C THR A 41 -6.29 -1.07 29.39
N PRO A 42 -6.02 -1.76 28.26
CA PRO A 42 -5.22 -1.19 27.18
C PRO A 42 -5.91 0.06 26.60
N LYS A 43 -5.13 1.09 26.30
CA LYS A 43 -5.63 2.35 25.78
C LYS A 43 -5.88 2.34 24.27
N VAL A 44 -5.45 1.28 23.61
CA VAL A 44 -5.58 1.10 22.16
C VAL A 44 -6.45 -0.13 21.88
N LEU A 45 -7.40 0.05 20.97
CA LEU A 45 -8.20 -1.01 20.38
C LEU A 45 -7.85 -1.13 18.90
N LEU A 46 -7.63 -2.34 18.42
CA LEU A 46 -7.35 -2.67 17.03
C LEU A 46 -8.56 -3.37 16.41
N ILE A 47 -9.11 -2.80 15.35
CA ILE A 47 -10.20 -3.41 14.56
C ILE A 47 -9.63 -3.81 13.20
N SER A 48 -9.61 -5.11 12.91
CA SER A 48 -9.16 -5.67 11.62
C SER A 48 -10.30 -6.35 10.88
N GLY A 49 -10.19 -6.48 9.55
CA GLY A 49 -11.14 -7.21 8.72
C GLY A 49 -11.13 -6.72 7.27
N GLU A 50 -11.94 -7.33 6.42
CA GLU A 50 -12.05 -6.96 5.00
C GLU A 50 -12.59 -5.54 4.79
N PRO A 51 -12.29 -4.89 3.65
CA PRO A 51 -12.86 -3.58 3.34
C PRO A 51 -14.39 -3.64 3.19
N GLY A 52 -15.07 -2.53 3.50
CA GLY A 52 -16.52 -2.39 3.27
C GLY A 52 -17.45 -3.12 4.25
N ILE A 53 -16.93 -3.76 5.30
CA ILE A 53 -17.73 -4.51 6.30
C ILE A 53 -18.21 -3.66 7.49
N GLY A 54 -17.96 -2.34 7.49
CA GLY A 54 -18.50 -1.42 8.50
C GLY A 54 -17.59 -1.14 9.70
N LYS A 55 -16.28 -1.48 9.69
CA LYS A 55 -15.33 -1.28 10.81
C LYS A 55 -15.34 0.13 11.39
N THR A 56 -15.07 1.13 10.53
CA THR A 56 -15.01 2.55 10.93
C THR A 56 -16.37 3.06 11.40
N SER A 57 -17.46 2.66 10.72
CA SER A 57 -18.82 3.03 11.12
C SER A 57 -19.18 2.47 12.49
N THR A 58 -18.79 1.24 12.80
CA THR A 58 -19.00 0.64 14.13
C THR A 58 -18.24 1.39 15.22
N ALA A 59 -16.98 1.77 14.96
CA ALA A 59 -16.20 2.57 15.91
C ALA A 59 -16.91 3.91 16.21
N HIS A 60 -17.39 4.61 15.18
CA HIS A 60 -18.15 5.84 15.34
C HIS A 60 -19.42 5.67 16.16
N VAL A 61 -20.23 4.65 15.84
CA VAL A 61 -21.51 4.41 16.52
C VAL A 61 -21.29 4.15 18.00
N ILE A 62 -20.34 3.26 18.34
CA ILE A 62 -20.06 2.92 19.74
C ILE A 62 -19.57 4.15 20.51
N LEU A 63 -18.60 4.89 19.98
CA LEU A 63 -18.07 6.07 20.64
C LEU A 63 -19.13 7.15 20.84
N ASN A 64 -19.96 7.40 19.84
CA ASN A 64 -21.07 8.37 19.93
C ASN A 64 -22.10 7.97 20.99
N GLU A 65 -22.47 6.69 21.07
CA GLU A 65 -23.45 6.19 22.05
C GLU A 65 -22.92 6.28 23.49
N TYR A 66 -21.58 6.15 23.65
CA TYR A 66 -20.90 6.35 24.94
C TYR A 66 -20.58 7.83 25.25
N GLY A 67 -20.95 8.75 24.38
CA GLY A 67 -20.86 10.20 24.59
C GLY A 67 -19.48 10.80 24.38
N TYR A 68 -18.62 10.15 23.55
CA TYR A 68 -17.33 10.67 23.17
C TYR A 68 -17.41 11.62 21.97
N ASP A 69 -16.65 12.70 21.99
CA ASP A 69 -16.32 13.46 20.79
C ASP A 69 -15.21 12.76 20.03
N ILE A 70 -15.38 12.62 18.71
CA ILE A 70 -14.51 11.79 17.88
C ILE A 70 -13.58 12.67 17.05
N ILE A 71 -12.29 12.42 17.16
CA ILE A 71 -11.27 12.97 16.27
C ILE A 71 -10.81 11.82 15.34
N GLU A 72 -11.20 11.90 14.07
CA GLU A 72 -10.81 10.93 13.07
C GLU A 72 -9.63 11.43 12.24
N HIS A 73 -8.63 10.60 12.08
CA HIS A 73 -7.50 10.83 11.20
C HIS A 73 -7.35 9.65 10.24
N ASN A 74 -7.28 9.94 8.95
CA ASN A 74 -6.87 8.94 7.97
C ASN A 74 -5.33 8.86 7.95
N ALA A 75 -4.81 7.67 8.19
CA ALA A 75 -3.37 7.44 8.20
C ALA A 75 -2.69 7.69 6.84
N SER A 76 -3.46 7.70 5.74
CA SER A 76 -2.97 8.11 4.41
C SER A 76 -2.51 9.57 4.36
N ASP A 77 -3.13 10.44 5.18
CA ASP A 77 -2.82 11.87 5.22
C ASP A 77 -1.62 12.16 6.12
N ILE A 78 -1.26 11.20 6.98
CA ILE A 78 -0.21 11.31 8.00
C ILE A 78 1.07 10.59 7.52
N ARG A 79 1.61 10.95 6.37
CA ARG A 79 2.77 10.24 5.79
C ARG A 79 4.13 10.63 6.36
N GLY A 80 4.23 11.67 7.15
CA GLY A 80 5.48 12.19 7.68
C GLY A 80 5.66 11.94 9.17
N LYS A 81 6.89 11.62 9.59
CA LYS A 81 7.28 11.45 11.01
C LYS A 81 6.88 12.64 11.88
N LYS A 82 7.10 13.87 11.38
CA LYS A 82 6.71 15.11 12.07
C LYS A 82 5.19 15.29 12.19
N SER A 83 4.43 14.85 11.18
CA SER A 83 2.96 14.95 11.17
C SER A 83 2.33 14.02 12.20
N MET A 84 2.83 12.77 12.29
CA MET A 84 2.37 11.80 13.28
C MET A 84 2.64 12.29 14.71
N ASP A 85 3.83 12.80 14.98
CA ASP A 85 4.22 13.32 16.29
C ASP A 85 3.32 14.50 16.74
N ILE A 86 2.99 15.40 15.82
CA ILE A 86 2.13 16.56 16.11
C ILE A 86 0.67 16.15 16.31
N ILE A 87 0.12 15.29 15.44
CA ILE A 87 -1.30 14.90 15.49
C ILE A 87 -1.54 14.00 16.70
N VAL A 88 -0.71 12.96 16.87
CA VAL A 88 -0.87 12.03 18.00
C VAL A 88 -0.64 12.75 19.33
N LYS A 89 0.42 13.55 19.47
CA LYS A 89 0.67 14.30 20.71
C LYS A 89 -0.44 15.31 21.01
N ARG A 90 -0.88 16.09 20.02
CA ARG A 90 -1.98 17.04 20.20
C ARG A 90 -3.29 16.33 20.56
N SER A 91 -3.63 15.25 19.87
CA SER A 91 -4.86 14.50 20.11
C SER A 91 -4.83 13.71 21.43
N LEU A 92 -3.66 13.27 21.89
CA LEU A 92 -3.49 12.59 23.19
C LEU A 92 -3.66 13.53 24.39
N GLU A 93 -3.29 14.81 24.22
CA GLU A 93 -3.36 15.85 25.25
C GLU A 93 -4.62 16.73 25.12
N TYR A 94 -5.44 16.53 24.07
CA TYR A 94 -6.53 17.43 23.72
C TYR A 94 -7.74 17.24 24.63
N THR A 95 -8.03 18.25 25.42
CA THR A 95 -9.35 18.53 25.99
C THR A 95 -9.87 19.79 25.28
N ASN A 96 -11.11 19.74 24.80
CA ASN A 96 -11.70 20.89 24.11
C ASN A 96 -11.85 22.06 25.11
N ILE A 97 -11.04 23.09 24.92
CA ILE A 97 -11.01 24.27 25.83
C ILE A 97 -12.37 24.96 25.91
N MET A 98 -13.14 24.99 24.81
CA MET A 98 -14.48 25.57 24.76
C MET A 98 -15.46 24.77 25.63
N ASP A 99 -15.38 23.47 25.65
CA ASP A 99 -16.23 22.60 26.47
C ASP A 99 -15.82 22.65 27.95
N LEU A 100 -14.52 22.81 28.24
CA LEU A 100 -14.05 23.07 29.59
C LEU A 100 -14.58 24.41 30.16
N MET A 101 -14.67 25.45 29.33
CA MET A 101 -15.20 26.73 29.70
C MET A 101 -16.74 26.71 29.89
N SER A 102 -17.44 25.83 29.14
CA SER A 102 -18.90 25.65 29.25
C SER A 102 -19.33 24.70 30.37
N GLY A 103 -18.41 24.05 31.06
CA GLY A 103 -18.67 23.07 32.12
C GLY A 103 -19.27 21.73 31.65
N CYS A 104 -19.36 21.51 30.35
CA CYS A 104 -19.92 20.29 29.71
C CYS A 104 -18.88 19.56 28.84
N ALA A 105 -17.65 19.43 29.33
CA ALA A 105 -16.59 18.77 28.58
C ALA A 105 -16.93 17.30 28.27
N LYS A 106 -17.11 16.97 26.99
CA LYS A 106 -17.23 15.60 26.55
C LYS A 106 -15.86 14.95 26.46
N PRO A 107 -15.73 13.67 26.86
CA PRO A 107 -14.49 12.95 26.67
C PRO A 107 -14.19 12.78 25.15
N VAL A 108 -12.93 12.88 24.78
CA VAL A 108 -12.48 12.76 23.39
C VAL A 108 -11.98 11.35 23.12
N ALA A 109 -12.31 10.80 21.96
CA ALA A 109 -11.75 9.53 21.45
C ALA A 109 -11.11 9.75 20.09
N ILE A 110 -10.07 8.97 19.80
CA ILE A 110 -9.31 9.08 18.57
C ILE A 110 -9.57 7.85 17.69
N ILE A 111 -9.91 8.06 16.43
CA ILE A 111 -9.97 7.01 15.40
C ILE A 111 -8.83 7.25 14.42
N LEU A 112 -7.98 6.23 14.26
CA LEU A 112 -6.94 6.17 13.23
C LEU A 112 -7.39 5.15 12.18
N ASP A 113 -7.87 5.62 11.03
CA ASP A 113 -8.30 4.75 9.95
C ASP A 113 -7.16 4.45 8.97
N GLU A 114 -7.20 3.27 8.33
CA GLU A 114 -6.22 2.79 7.36
C GLU A 114 -4.76 2.81 7.87
N ILE A 115 -4.52 2.40 9.13
CA ILE A 115 -3.16 2.43 9.70
C ILE A 115 -2.15 1.52 8.96
N ASP A 116 -2.61 0.59 8.15
CA ASP A 116 -1.80 -0.22 7.23
C ASP A 116 -1.04 0.65 6.21
N ASN A 117 -1.57 1.79 5.81
CA ASN A 117 -0.90 2.73 4.92
C ASN A 117 0.34 3.40 5.55
N LEU A 118 0.39 3.54 6.89
CA LEU A 118 1.59 4.01 7.59
C LEU A 118 2.76 3.02 7.49
N VAL A 119 2.45 1.74 7.32
CA VAL A 119 3.44 0.66 7.21
C VAL A 119 3.95 0.51 5.79
N CYS A 120 3.11 0.77 4.79
CA CYS A 120 3.43 0.59 3.36
C CYS A 120 4.26 1.73 2.75
N GLY A 121 4.39 2.87 3.40
CA GLY A 121 5.17 4.03 2.95
C GLY A 121 6.68 3.77 3.02
N GLY A 122 7.25 3.27 1.94
CA GLY A 122 8.60 2.69 1.82
C GLY A 122 9.81 3.60 2.08
N SER A 123 9.67 4.87 2.45
CA SER A 123 10.81 5.77 2.64
C SER A 123 10.99 6.37 4.04
N GLU A 124 9.99 6.29 4.90
CA GLU A 124 10.11 6.78 6.28
C GLU A 124 9.55 5.73 7.26
N LYS A 125 10.43 4.88 7.78
CA LYS A 125 10.16 3.89 8.84
C LYS A 125 9.73 4.52 10.18
N GLY A 126 9.37 5.82 10.19
CA GLY A 126 9.21 6.61 11.40
C GLY A 126 7.82 6.56 12.02
N GLY A 127 6.75 6.70 11.25
CA GLY A 127 5.42 6.97 11.81
C GLY A 127 4.87 5.84 12.69
N MET A 128 4.83 4.61 12.17
CA MET A 128 4.31 3.47 12.92
C MET A 128 5.21 3.05 14.08
N SER A 129 6.54 3.06 13.92
CA SER A 129 7.47 2.74 15.01
C SER A 129 7.39 3.77 16.12
N GLU A 130 7.23 5.04 15.80
CA GLU A 130 7.07 6.12 16.77
C GLU A 130 5.75 6.02 17.53
N PHE A 131 4.66 5.68 16.84
CA PHE A 131 3.37 5.41 17.48
C PHE A 131 3.44 4.23 18.47
N VAL A 132 4.08 3.13 18.07
CA VAL A 132 4.31 1.98 18.98
C VAL A 132 5.18 2.37 20.15
N ASP A 133 6.21 3.21 19.96
CA ASP A 133 7.08 3.66 21.03
C ASP A 133 6.35 4.60 22.02
N ILE A 134 5.44 5.45 21.54
CA ILE A 134 4.57 6.29 22.40
C ILE A 134 3.69 5.40 23.29
N ILE A 135 3.06 4.37 22.71
CA ILE A 135 2.20 3.44 23.48
C ILE A 135 3.02 2.66 24.51
N LYS A 136 4.22 2.19 24.15
CA LYS A 136 5.14 1.53 25.08
C LYS A 136 5.52 2.45 26.24
N MET A 137 5.81 3.73 25.98
CA MET A 137 6.17 4.70 27.00
C MET A 137 5.03 4.93 28.01
N ASP A 138 3.78 4.84 27.59
CA ASP A 138 2.63 4.93 28.48
C ASP A 138 2.44 3.68 29.34
N VAL A 139 2.70 2.49 28.77
CA VAL A 139 2.58 1.20 29.47
C VAL A 139 3.76 0.96 30.44
N ASP A 140 5.00 1.29 30.03
CA ASP A 140 6.23 1.09 30.80
C ASP A 140 6.51 2.28 31.73
N LEU A 141 5.59 2.61 32.62
CA LEU A 141 5.77 3.66 33.66
C LEU A 141 6.97 3.43 34.57
N ASN A 142 7.64 2.29 34.49
CA ASN A 142 8.78 1.87 35.33
C ASN A 142 10.16 2.05 34.66
N LEU A 143 10.25 2.50 33.39
CA LEU A 143 11.53 2.72 32.75
C LEU A 143 12.11 4.09 33.14
N ARG A 144 13.28 4.07 33.82
CA ARG A 144 14.11 5.23 34.13
C ARG A 144 14.73 5.83 32.85
N SER A 145 13.91 6.47 32.00
CA SER A 145 14.42 7.20 30.84
C SER A 145 14.16 8.70 31.00
N THR A 146 15.16 9.48 30.66
CA THR A 146 15.19 10.96 30.71
C THR A 146 14.32 11.63 29.63
N LYS A 147 13.56 10.88 28.87
CA LYS A 147 12.64 11.43 27.85
C LYS A 147 11.31 11.83 28.49
N LYS A 148 10.71 12.92 28.02
CA LYS A 148 9.40 13.42 28.46
C LYS A 148 8.38 12.27 28.47
N LYS A 149 7.79 12.01 29.64
CA LYS A 149 6.73 11.01 29.81
C LYS A 149 5.48 11.50 29.10
N ILE A 150 5.03 10.78 28.07
CA ILE A 150 3.77 11.05 27.39
C ILE A 150 2.73 10.14 28.04
N LYS A 151 1.67 10.71 28.61
CA LYS A 151 0.57 9.95 29.18
C LYS A 151 -0.61 10.04 28.23
N ILE A 152 -1.17 8.89 27.86
CA ILE A 152 -2.35 8.81 27.00
C ILE A 152 -3.60 8.90 27.87
N TYR A 153 -4.44 9.90 27.63
CA TYR A 153 -5.67 10.13 28.37
C TYR A 153 -6.90 9.66 27.60
N ASN A 154 -6.84 9.65 26.27
CA ASN A 154 -7.95 9.39 25.39
C ASN A 154 -7.88 7.95 24.83
N PRO A 155 -9.02 7.25 24.65
CA PRO A 155 -9.04 5.94 24.01
C PRO A 155 -8.73 6.10 22.52
N ILE A 156 -7.93 5.18 21.97
CA ILE A 156 -7.51 5.17 20.58
C ILE A 156 -8.06 3.92 19.90
N ILE A 157 -8.83 4.08 18.84
CA ILE A 157 -9.29 2.99 17.99
C ILE A 157 -8.51 3.04 16.67
N CYS A 158 -7.81 1.96 16.36
CA CYS A 158 -7.06 1.81 15.12
C CYS A 158 -7.78 0.83 14.20
N VAL A 159 -8.13 1.28 12.99
CA VAL A 159 -8.79 0.45 11.98
C VAL A 159 -7.80 0.11 10.86
N TYR A 160 -7.77 -1.14 10.42
CA TYR A 160 -6.92 -1.59 9.32
C TYR A 160 -7.51 -2.78 8.58
N ASN A 161 -7.00 -3.00 7.36
CA ASN A 161 -7.33 -4.19 6.58
C ASN A 161 -6.39 -5.34 6.95
N GLU A 162 -6.79 -6.58 6.65
CA GLU A 162 -6.09 -7.79 7.10
C GLU A 162 -4.76 -8.00 6.35
N PHE A 163 -3.69 -7.25 6.73
CA PHE A 163 -2.34 -7.47 6.24
C PHE A 163 -1.38 -7.82 7.38
N SER A 164 -0.51 -8.82 7.14
CA SER A 164 0.43 -9.33 8.14
C SER A 164 1.73 -8.53 8.16
N HIS A 165 1.73 -7.30 8.68
CA HIS A 165 2.95 -6.52 8.88
C HIS A 165 3.57 -6.74 10.27
N LYS A 166 4.91 -6.84 10.33
CA LYS A 166 5.66 -7.07 11.57
C LYS A 166 5.39 -6.00 12.63
N GLN A 167 5.27 -4.74 12.23
CA GLN A 167 5.03 -3.61 13.14
C GLN A 167 3.65 -3.64 13.78
N LEU A 168 2.62 -4.13 13.07
CA LEU A 168 1.28 -4.37 13.63
C LEU A 168 1.29 -5.50 14.66
N LYS A 169 2.16 -6.51 14.51
CA LYS A 169 2.34 -7.57 15.52
C LYS A 169 2.88 -7.02 16.84
N ASP A 170 3.74 -6.02 16.78
CA ASP A 170 4.26 -5.38 18.00
C ASP A 170 3.18 -4.53 18.68
N LEU A 171 2.33 -3.83 17.91
CA LEU A 171 1.21 -3.06 18.45
C LEU A 171 0.17 -3.96 19.14
N LYS A 172 -0.11 -5.15 18.59
CA LYS A 172 -1.04 -6.14 19.17
C LYS A 172 -0.70 -6.56 20.59
N LYS A 173 0.56 -6.43 21.02
CA LYS A 173 0.98 -6.78 22.40
C LYS A 173 0.46 -5.79 23.45
N TYR A 174 0.13 -4.56 23.04
CA TYR A 174 -0.26 -3.46 23.92
C TYR A 174 -1.71 -3.00 23.69
N ALA A 175 -2.45 -3.71 22.86
CA ALA A 175 -3.80 -3.34 22.43
C ALA A 175 -4.79 -4.52 22.54
N VAL A 176 -6.06 -4.22 22.75
CA VAL A 176 -7.12 -5.20 22.51
C VAL A 176 -7.30 -5.35 20.99
N SER A 177 -7.34 -6.58 20.50
CA SER A 177 -7.47 -6.85 19.06
C SER A 177 -8.77 -7.57 18.78
N VAL A 178 -9.57 -7.00 17.87
CA VAL A 178 -10.85 -7.54 17.43
C VAL A 178 -10.78 -7.75 15.91
N LYS A 179 -11.19 -8.94 15.47
CA LYS A 179 -11.26 -9.28 14.06
C LYS A 179 -12.72 -9.33 13.60
N PHE A 180 -13.11 -8.40 12.74
CA PHE A 180 -14.43 -8.39 12.13
C PHE A 180 -14.50 -9.42 11.01
N GLU A 181 -15.55 -10.21 11.04
CA GLU A 181 -15.89 -11.15 9.98
C GLU A 181 -16.81 -10.47 8.96
N SER A 182 -16.72 -10.93 7.71
CA SER A 182 -17.59 -10.46 6.64
C SER A 182 -19.06 -10.86 6.95
N PRO A 183 -20.03 -9.97 6.68
CA PRO A 183 -21.44 -10.25 6.89
C PRO A 183 -21.88 -11.52 6.16
N THR A 184 -22.75 -12.30 6.77
CA THR A 184 -23.32 -13.47 6.12
C THR A 184 -24.29 -13.06 5.01
N GLN A 185 -24.55 -13.95 4.03
CA GLN A 185 -25.54 -13.69 2.98
C GLN A 185 -26.92 -13.35 3.53
N LYS A 186 -27.31 -13.97 4.66
CA LYS A 186 -28.56 -13.66 5.35
C LYS A 186 -28.56 -12.20 5.85
N ASN A 187 -27.50 -11.78 6.51
CA ASN A 187 -27.37 -10.42 7.02
C ASN A 187 -27.41 -9.39 5.89
N MET A 188 -26.77 -9.69 4.73
CA MET A 188 -26.81 -8.84 3.55
C MET A 188 -28.19 -8.76 2.93
N MET A 189 -28.94 -9.88 2.89
CA MET A 189 -30.31 -9.92 2.42
C MET A 189 -31.25 -9.11 3.31
N ASP A 190 -31.10 -9.22 4.63
CA ASP A 190 -31.90 -8.44 5.59
C ASP A 190 -31.64 -6.95 5.45
N LEU A 191 -30.37 -6.55 5.23
CA LEU A 191 -30.00 -5.17 4.94
C LEU A 191 -30.64 -4.69 3.63
N LEU A 192 -30.54 -5.48 2.56
CA LEU A 192 -31.13 -5.16 1.27
C LEU A 192 -32.63 -4.93 1.40
N ASN A 193 -33.35 -5.83 2.08
CA ASN A 193 -34.79 -5.72 2.28
C ASN A 193 -35.14 -4.46 3.11
N ARG A 194 -34.36 -4.14 4.14
CA ARG A 194 -34.57 -2.92 4.95
C ARG A 194 -34.43 -1.66 4.09
N VAL A 195 -33.43 -1.60 3.23
CA VAL A 195 -33.19 -0.45 2.33
C VAL A 195 -34.25 -0.38 1.23
N ALA A 196 -34.55 -1.50 0.57
CA ALA A 196 -35.54 -1.57 -0.50
C ALA A 196 -36.93 -1.14 0.00
N ASN A 197 -37.34 -1.57 1.20
CA ASN A 197 -38.60 -1.15 1.82
C ASN A 197 -38.58 0.36 2.17
N GLY A 198 -37.45 0.88 2.66
CA GLY A 198 -37.30 2.30 3.00
C GLY A 198 -37.35 3.22 1.78
N GLU A 199 -36.89 2.78 0.62
CA GLU A 199 -36.91 3.53 -0.64
C GLU A 199 -38.10 3.17 -1.56
N GLY A 200 -39.00 2.26 -1.11
CA GLY A 200 -40.17 1.86 -1.89
C GLY A 200 -39.83 1.07 -3.18
N MET A 201 -38.69 0.36 -3.18
CA MET A 201 -38.22 -0.39 -4.35
C MET A 201 -38.92 -1.74 -4.44
N ASN A 202 -39.45 -2.08 -5.62
CA ASN A 202 -39.98 -3.38 -5.91
C ASN A 202 -38.94 -4.24 -6.64
N ILE A 203 -38.36 -5.22 -5.95
CA ILE A 203 -37.25 -6.03 -6.44
C ILE A 203 -37.63 -7.51 -6.43
N GLU A 204 -37.45 -8.19 -7.57
CA GLU A 204 -37.66 -9.63 -7.68
C GLU A 204 -36.71 -10.41 -6.76
N GLU A 205 -37.15 -11.49 -6.13
CA GLU A 205 -36.33 -12.29 -5.18
C GLU A 205 -35.04 -12.85 -5.83
N LYS A 206 -35.11 -13.24 -7.11
CA LYS A 206 -33.90 -13.64 -7.87
C LYS A 206 -32.92 -12.50 -8.06
N ALA A 207 -33.43 -11.30 -8.32
CA ALA A 207 -32.62 -10.09 -8.46
C ALA A 207 -31.95 -9.72 -7.14
N LYS A 208 -32.65 -9.82 -5.99
CA LYS A 208 -32.10 -9.61 -4.65
C LYS A 208 -30.94 -10.56 -4.37
N SER A 209 -31.14 -11.86 -4.65
CA SER A 209 -30.11 -12.88 -4.44
C SER A 209 -28.85 -12.60 -5.28
N GLU A 210 -29.02 -12.16 -6.53
CA GLU A 210 -27.89 -11.83 -7.39
C GLU A 210 -27.18 -10.54 -6.94
N MET A 211 -27.90 -9.51 -6.49
CA MET A 211 -27.31 -8.29 -5.91
C MET A 211 -26.43 -8.61 -4.70
N VAL A 212 -26.92 -9.45 -3.78
CA VAL A 212 -26.14 -9.89 -2.62
C VAL A 212 -24.88 -10.64 -3.05
N LYS A 213 -24.99 -11.53 -4.03
CA LYS A 213 -23.85 -12.29 -4.58
C LYS A 213 -22.80 -11.38 -5.22
N ILE A 214 -23.23 -10.40 -6.04
CA ILE A 214 -22.35 -9.43 -6.70
C ILE A 214 -21.68 -8.49 -5.70
N SER A 215 -22.33 -8.21 -4.56
CA SER A 215 -21.77 -7.36 -3.51
C SER A 215 -20.55 -7.99 -2.81
N GLU A 216 -20.34 -9.32 -2.93
CA GLU A 216 -19.22 -10.05 -2.31
C GLU A 216 -19.09 -9.78 -0.81
N ASN A 217 -20.22 -9.68 -0.11
CA ASN A 217 -20.32 -9.35 1.32
C ASN A 217 -19.78 -7.96 1.72
N ASP A 218 -19.56 -7.07 0.76
CA ASP A 218 -19.20 -5.66 0.98
C ASP A 218 -20.49 -4.82 1.07
N ILE A 219 -20.76 -4.25 2.26
CA ILE A 219 -21.93 -3.43 2.55
C ILE A 219 -21.94 -2.16 1.69
N ARG A 220 -20.80 -1.51 1.53
CA ARG A 220 -20.66 -0.29 0.73
C ARG A 220 -20.99 -0.56 -0.74
N ARG A 221 -20.52 -1.71 -1.26
CA ARG A 221 -20.81 -2.15 -2.62
C ARG A 221 -22.29 -2.45 -2.82
N LEU A 222 -22.95 -3.08 -1.83
CA LEU A 222 -24.39 -3.31 -1.87
C LEU A 222 -25.17 -2.01 -2.01
N PHE A 223 -24.85 -0.97 -1.22
CA PHE A 223 -25.49 0.34 -1.33
C PHE A 223 -25.28 0.99 -2.70
N ILE A 224 -24.07 0.91 -3.25
CA ILE A 224 -23.77 1.45 -4.59
C ILE A 224 -24.60 0.73 -5.67
N ILE A 225 -24.76 -0.58 -5.57
CA ILE A 225 -25.59 -1.37 -6.49
C ILE A 225 -27.04 -0.93 -6.38
N LEU A 226 -27.60 -0.88 -5.16
CA LEU A 226 -28.99 -0.47 -4.91
C LEU A 226 -29.26 0.95 -5.38
N GLU A 227 -28.38 1.89 -5.08
CA GLU A 227 -28.49 3.29 -5.53
C GLU A 227 -28.44 3.38 -7.08
N SER A 228 -27.55 2.62 -7.71
CA SER A 228 -27.44 2.59 -9.17
C SER A 228 -28.71 2.06 -9.80
N VAL A 229 -29.28 0.98 -9.26
CA VAL A 229 -30.53 0.40 -9.76
C VAL A 229 -31.70 1.35 -9.57
N ASN A 230 -31.80 2.01 -8.43
CA ASN A 230 -32.87 2.96 -8.14
C ASN A 230 -32.86 4.17 -9.10
N ARG A 231 -31.68 4.62 -9.54
CA ARG A 231 -31.55 5.72 -10.50
C ARG A 231 -32.12 5.42 -11.88
N PHE A 232 -32.27 4.14 -12.27
CA PHE A 232 -32.90 3.76 -13.54
C PHE A 232 -34.42 3.93 -13.54
N GLY A 233 -35.07 4.13 -12.37
CA GLY A 233 -36.49 4.44 -12.26
C GLY A 233 -37.44 3.35 -12.75
N HIS A 234 -37.03 2.08 -12.72
CA HIS A 234 -37.91 0.96 -13.09
C HIS A 234 -38.91 0.66 -11.99
N GLU A 235 -40.20 0.50 -12.32
CA GLU A 235 -41.24 0.10 -11.38
C GLU A 235 -40.99 -1.28 -10.76
N LEU A 236 -40.40 -2.21 -11.54
CA LEU A 236 -39.99 -3.53 -11.08
C LEU A 236 -38.55 -3.80 -11.52
N ILE A 237 -37.72 -4.14 -10.56
CA ILE A 237 -36.33 -4.51 -10.78
C ILE A 237 -36.21 -6.01 -10.98
N THR A 238 -35.99 -6.43 -12.24
CA THR A 238 -35.87 -7.82 -12.65
C THR A 238 -34.42 -8.30 -12.61
N TYR A 239 -34.23 -9.63 -12.64
CA TYR A 239 -32.92 -10.27 -12.71
C TYR A 239 -32.08 -9.76 -13.90
N ASP A 240 -32.66 -9.58 -15.09
CA ASP A 240 -31.95 -9.15 -16.31
C ASP A 240 -31.30 -7.76 -16.16
N ILE A 241 -31.96 -6.86 -15.42
CA ILE A 241 -31.42 -5.51 -15.14
C ILE A 241 -30.16 -5.62 -14.27
N VAL A 242 -30.24 -6.48 -13.24
CA VAL A 242 -29.13 -6.69 -12.31
C VAL A 242 -27.95 -7.38 -13.01
N GLU A 243 -28.21 -8.36 -13.89
CA GLU A 243 -27.17 -9.08 -14.64
C GLU A 243 -26.40 -8.13 -15.58
N ARG A 244 -27.12 -7.22 -16.29
CA ARG A 244 -26.46 -6.18 -17.11
C ARG A 244 -25.60 -5.23 -16.27
N LEU A 245 -26.03 -4.88 -15.08
CA LEU A 245 -25.23 -4.08 -14.15
C LEU A 245 -24.05 -4.88 -13.60
N ALA A 246 -24.22 -6.18 -13.31
CA ALA A 246 -23.18 -7.06 -12.85
C ALA A 246 -21.97 -7.07 -13.78
N SER A 247 -22.20 -7.12 -15.08
CA SER A 247 -21.14 -7.06 -16.10
C SER A 247 -20.32 -5.76 -16.02
N ASN A 248 -20.94 -4.64 -15.66
CA ASN A 248 -20.27 -3.35 -15.47
C ASN A 248 -19.54 -3.27 -14.12
N PHE A 249 -20.06 -3.91 -13.06
CA PHE A 249 -19.43 -3.97 -11.75
C PHE A 249 -18.27 -4.98 -11.68
N ALA A 250 -18.35 -6.10 -12.40
CA ALA A 250 -17.27 -7.07 -12.53
C ALA A 250 -16.00 -6.44 -13.13
N GLN A 251 -16.14 -5.43 -14.00
CA GLN A 251 -15.01 -4.67 -14.51
C GLN A 251 -14.24 -3.85 -13.43
N LYS A 252 -14.82 -3.59 -12.26
CA LYS A 252 -14.16 -2.81 -11.18
C LYS A 252 -13.26 -3.64 -10.24
N ASN A 253 -13.44 -4.96 -10.13
CA ASN A 253 -12.52 -5.85 -9.40
C ASN A 253 -11.29 -6.21 -10.24
N LYS A 254 -10.73 -5.23 -10.94
CA LYS A 254 -9.70 -5.40 -11.98
C LYS A 254 -8.41 -6.10 -11.51
N ALA A 255 -8.03 -5.99 -10.26
CA ALA A 255 -6.71 -6.49 -9.84
C ALA A 255 -6.63 -8.03 -9.79
N PHE A 256 -7.64 -8.71 -9.26
CA PHE A 256 -7.62 -10.18 -9.15
C PHE A 256 -7.84 -10.85 -10.51
N PHE A 257 -8.73 -10.29 -11.33
CA PHE A 257 -8.98 -10.80 -12.69
C PHE A 257 -7.79 -10.59 -13.63
N ILE A 258 -7.04 -9.49 -13.51
CA ILE A 258 -5.86 -9.22 -14.35
C ILE A 258 -4.82 -10.35 -14.24
N TYR A 259 -4.58 -10.90 -13.06
CA TYR A 259 -3.58 -11.97 -12.90
C TYR A 259 -4.01 -13.27 -13.57
N LYS A 260 -5.30 -13.60 -13.50
CA LYS A 260 -5.86 -14.76 -14.20
C LYS A 260 -5.75 -14.57 -15.71
N GLU A 261 -6.09 -13.40 -16.22
CA GLU A 261 -6.03 -13.08 -17.64
C GLU A 261 -4.59 -13.04 -18.18
N ILE A 262 -3.62 -12.54 -17.39
CA ILE A 262 -2.20 -12.62 -17.75
C ILE A 262 -1.73 -14.08 -17.76
N PHE A 263 -2.21 -14.91 -16.84
CA PHE A 263 -1.93 -16.33 -16.86
C PHE A 263 -2.47 -16.97 -18.16
N GLU A 264 -3.72 -16.70 -18.51
CA GLU A 264 -4.34 -17.17 -19.76
C GLU A 264 -3.56 -16.67 -20.98
N LEU A 265 -3.14 -15.39 -21.01
CA LEU A 265 -2.35 -14.78 -22.09
C LEU A 265 -1.02 -15.49 -22.29
N LEU A 266 -0.38 -15.95 -21.21
CA LEU A 266 0.93 -16.66 -21.27
C LEU A 266 0.81 -18.17 -21.53
N THR A 267 -0.37 -18.76 -21.31
CA THR A 267 -0.59 -20.21 -21.39
C THR A 267 -1.47 -20.64 -22.55
N GLU A 268 -2.44 -19.83 -22.94
CA GLU A 268 -3.47 -20.19 -23.92
C GLU A 268 -3.37 -19.30 -25.17
N LYS A 269 -3.90 -19.81 -26.28
CA LYS A 269 -4.06 -19.00 -27.52
C LYS A 269 -5.34 -18.19 -27.42
N LEU A 270 -5.21 -16.90 -27.20
CA LEU A 270 -6.34 -15.99 -27.12
C LEU A 270 -6.65 -15.32 -28.48
N PRO A 271 -7.91 -14.93 -28.72
CA PRO A 271 -8.25 -14.02 -29.80
C PRO A 271 -7.51 -12.69 -29.63
N PHE A 272 -7.08 -12.09 -30.74
CA PHE A 272 -6.33 -10.83 -30.72
C PHE A 272 -7.08 -9.69 -29.99
N SER A 273 -8.40 -9.59 -30.19
CA SER A 273 -9.25 -8.61 -29.49
C SER A 273 -9.19 -8.77 -27.97
N GLN A 274 -9.23 -10.00 -27.46
CA GLN A 274 -9.14 -10.30 -26.03
C GLN A 274 -7.77 -9.95 -25.46
N SER A 275 -6.70 -10.23 -26.19
CA SER A 275 -5.34 -9.84 -25.78
C SER A 275 -5.20 -8.31 -25.62
N LEU A 276 -5.84 -7.53 -26.51
CA LEU A 276 -5.86 -6.07 -26.42
C LEU A 276 -6.73 -5.56 -25.26
N GLU A 277 -7.81 -6.26 -24.92
CA GLU A 277 -8.65 -5.91 -23.77
C GLU A 277 -7.91 -6.05 -22.45
N ILE A 278 -7.05 -7.07 -22.31
CA ILE A 278 -6.20 -7.25 -21.15
C ILE A 278 -5.30 -6.02 -20.97
N PHE A 279 -4.67 -5.55 -22.04
CA PHE A 279 -3.85 -4.32 -22.00
C PHE A 279 -4.66 -3.08 -21.60
N ARG A 280 -5.89 -2.92 -22.11
CA ARG A 280 -6.76 -1.77 -21.82
C ARG A 280 -7.12 -1.64 -20.34
N LYS A 281 -7.09 -2.73 -19.56
CA LYS A 281 -7.40 -2.73 -18.13
C LYS A 281 -6.34 -1.99 -17.31
N ASP A 282 -5.06 -2.20 -17.62
CA ASP A 282 -3.94 -1.47 -17.02
C ASP A 282 -2.73 -1.50 -17.97
N GLY A 283 -2.71 -0.59 -18.92
CA GLY A 283 -1.68 -0.52 -19.96
C GLY A 283 -0.27 -0.27 -19.44
N PHE A 284 -0.12 0.16 -18.19
CA PHE A 284 1.19 0.36 -17.57
C PHE A 284 1.70 -0.89 -16.84
N LYS A 285 0.85 -1.51 -16.01
CA LYS A 285 1.27 -2.66 -15.19
C LYS A 285 1.28 -3.98 -15.95
N VAL A 286 0.40 -4.18 -16.91
CA VAL A 286 0.29 -5.44 -17.67
C VAL A 286 1.62 -5.80 -18.36
N PRO A 287 2.29 -4.90 -19.12
CA PRO A 287 3.60 -5.21 -19.69
C PRO A 287 4.65 -5.57 -18.66
N MET A 288 4.64 -4.93 -17.48
CA MET A 288 5.56 -5.22 -16.38
C MET A 288 5.31 -6.61 -15.78
N TYR A 289 4.05 -7.00 -15.59
CA TYR A 289 3.70 -8.35 -15.11
C TYR A 289 4.10 -9.43 -16.12
N ILE A 290 3.94 -9.16 -17.40
CA ILE A 290 4.40 -10.05 -18.48
C ILE A 290 5.92 -10.18 -18.43
N TYR A 291 6.66 -9.08 -18.34
CA TYR A 291 8.12 -9.07 -18.22
C TYR A 291 8.61 -9.92 -17.05
N GLU A 292 8.05 -9.74 -15.87
CA GLU A 292 8.48 -10.45 -14.65
C GLU A 292 8.18 -11.95 -14.70
N ASN A 293 7.14 -12.36 -15.43
CA ASN A 293 6.68 -13.74 -15.45
C ASN A 293 7.06 -14.52 -16.72
N CYS A 294 7.34 -13.85 -17.86
CA CYS A 294 7.52 -14.51 -19.15
C CYS A 294 8.60 -15.61 -19.13
N LEU A 295 9.75 -15.39 -18.49
CA LEU A 295 10.81 -16.40 -18.40
C LEU A 295 10.34 -17.68 -17.69
N LYS A 296 9.56 -17.54 -16.63
CA LYS A 296 9.00 -18.65 -15.86
C LYS A 296 8.06 -19.52 -16.72
N PHE A 297 7.27 -18.89 -17.59
CA PHE A 297 6.34 -19.57 -18.48
C PHE A 297 7.02 -20.10 -19.75
N VAL A 298 8.01 -19.40 -20.30
CA VAL A 298 8.85 -19.91 -21.42
C VAL A 298 9.55 -21.20 -21.02
N ASN A 299 10.09 -21.30 -19.80
CA ASN A 299 10.71 -22.52 -19.29
C ASN A 299 9.72 -23.70 -19.18
N CYS A 300 8.42 -23.44 -19.10
CA CYS A 300 7.36 -24.45 -19.08
C CYS A 300 6.91 -24.86 -20.50
N LYS A 301 7.50 -24.33 -21.57
CA LYS A 301 7.22 -24.77 -22.93
C LYS A 301 7.98 -26.06 -23.24
N ASP A 302 7.37 -26.95 -24.07
CA ASP A 302 7.95 -28.23 -24.45
C ASP A 302 8.71 -28.12 -25.78
N ILE A 303 9.79 -27.37 -25.73
CA ILE A 303 10.72 -27.10 -26.82
C ILE A 303 12.16 -27.15 -26.30
N ASP A 304 13.13 -27.24 -27.23
CA ASP A 304 14.56 -27.21 -26.90
C ASP A 304 15.01 -25.84 -26.34
N ASN A 305 16.15 -25.80 -25.68
CA ASN A 305 16.65 -24.60 -25.01
C ASN A 305 16.99 -23.46 -25.99
N LYS A 306 17.39 -23.77 -27.22
CA LYS A 306 17.67 -22.77 -28.25
C LYS A 306 16.37 -22.02 -28.62
N ASN A 307 15.32 -22.76 -28.94
CA ASN A 307 14.02 -22.17 -29.27
C ASN A 307 13.38 -21.45 -28.09
N LYS A 308 13.63 -21.86 -26.83
CA LYS A 308 13.23 -21.09 -25.64
C LYS A 308 13.96 -19.77 -25.56
N LEU A 309 15.25 -19.74 -25.84
CA LEU A 309 16.04 -18.52 -25.84
C LEU A 309 15.54 -17.54 -26.90
N ASP A 310 15.30 -18.04 -28.12
CA ASP A 310 14.76 -17.24 -29.24
C ASP A 310 13.37 -16.70 -28.93
N MET A 311 12.52 -17.53 -28.32
CA MET A 311 11.18 -17.11 -27.86
C MET A 311 11.27 -16.01 -26.82
N TYR A 312 12.13 -16.17 -25.82
CA TYR A 312 12.32 -15.20 -24.75
C TYR A 312 12.91 -13.89 -25.28
N TYR A 313 13.89 -13.97 -26.18
CA TYR A 313 14.47 -12.81 -26.84
C TYR A 313 13.40 -11.99 -27.59
N ASN A 314 12.57 -12.63 -28.42
CA ASN A 314 11.50 -11.94 -29.16
C ASN A 314 10.48 -11.27 -28.25
N ILE A 315 10.12 -11.91 -27.11
CA ILE A 315 9.23 -11.31 -26.12
C ILE A 315 9.86 -10.06 -25.51
N LEU A 316 11.13 -10.14 -25.10
CA LEU A 316 11.83 -9.01 -24.49
C LEU A 316 12.00 -7.86 -25.48
N GLU A 317 12.29 -8.13 -26.74
CA GLU A 317 12.39 -7.10 -27.77
C GLU A 317 11.07 -6.36 -27.96
N ASN A 318 9.95 -7.07 -28.01
CA ASN A 318 8.63 -6.44 -28.10
C ASN A 318 8.28 -5.62 -26.87
N LEU A 319 8.62 -6.10 -25.69
CA LEU A 319 8.42 -5.34 -24.44
C LEU A 319 9.31 -4.09 -24.37
N ALA A 320 10.56 -4.16 -24.84
CA ALA A 320 11.46 -3.01 -24.90
C ALA A 320 10.96 -1.93 -25.88
N ARG A 321 10.45 -2.35 -27.05
CA ARG A 321 9.79 -1.44 -28.00
C ARG A 321 8.55 -0.80 -27.38
N CYS A 322 7.73 -1.57 -26.65
CA CYS A 322 6.57 -1.06 -25.93
C CYS A 322 6.98 0.01 -24.90
N ASP A 323 8.03 -0.23 -24.10
CA ASP A 323 8.55 0.72 -23.11
C ASP A 323 9.02 2.03 -23.75
N SER A 324 9.73 1.94 -24.89
CA SER A 324 10.15 3.10 -25.67
C SER A 324 8.95 3.94 -26.16
N ILE A 325 7.92 3.28 -26.67
CA ILE A 325 6.68 3.97 -27.09
C ILE A 325 5.95 4.58 -25.90
N GLN A 326 5.87 3.89 -24.77
CA GLN A 326 5.29 4.43 -23.53
C GLN A 326 6.02 5.68 -23.07
N THR A 327 7.36 5.71 -23.16
CA THR A 327 8.15 6.88 -22.85
C THR A 327 7.79 8.08 -23.75
N ILE A 328 7.63 7.86 -25.06
CA ILE A 328 7.19 8.90 -26.02
C ILE A 328 5.78 9.39 -25.67
N ILE A 329 4.86 8.49 -25.33
CA ILE A 329 3.50 8.84 -24.92
C ILE A 329 3.53 9.77 -23.70
N PHE A 330 4.33 9.46 -22.68
CA PHE A 330 4.43 10.28 -21.47
C PHE A 330 5.06 11.64 -21.73
N LEU A 331 6.11 11.69 -22.56
CA LEU A 331 6.82 12.95 -22.84
C LEU A 331 6.01 13.90 -23.73
N ASN A 332 5.29 13.36 -24.71
CA ASN A 332 4.64 14.14 -25.77
C ASN A 332 3.11 14.10 -25.70
N HIS A 333 2.53 13.39 -24.73
CA HIS A 333 1.09 13.19 -24.56
C HIS A 333 0.37 12.53 -25.78
N TYR A 334 1.08 11.72 -26.57
CA TYR A 334 0.53 11.02 -27.74
C TYR A 334 -0.23 9.76 -27.37
N THR A 335 -1.39 9.91 -26.72
CA THR A 335 -2.19 8.78 -26.18
C THR A 335 -2.67 7.79 -27.24
N GLU A 336 -2.75 8.18 -28.51
CA GLU A 336 -3.14 7.30 -29.63
C GLU A 336 -2.18 6.13 -29.84
N LEU A 337 -0.91 6.30 -29.47
CA LEU A 337 0.12 5.25 -29.58
C LEU A 337 -0.09 4.10 -28.57
N ASN A 338 -0.95 4.25 -27.57
CA ASN A 338 -1.26 3.18 -26.64
C ASN A 338 -1.75 1.89 -27.30
N LYS A 339 -2.40 2.00 -28.46
CA LYS A 339 -2.86 0.83 -29.22
C LYS A 339 -1.69 -0.07 -29.65
N TYR A 340 -0.59 0.54 -30.07
CA TYR A 340 0.62 -0.18 -30.49
C TYR A 340 1.31 -0.86 -29.31
N CYS A 341 1.30 -0.22 -28.14
CA CYS A 341 1.80 -0.86 -26.90
C CYS A 341 1.00 -2.14 -26.58
N GLY A 342 -0.33 -2.13 -26.74
CA GLY A 342 -1.15 -3.32 -26.55
C GLY A 342 -0.84 -4.45 -27.53
N VAL A 343 -0.61 -4.09 -28.80
CA VAL A 343 -0.22 -5.06 -29.84
C VAL A 343 1.11 -5.72 -29.47
N LEU A 344 2.14 -4.92 -29.15
CA LEU A 344 3.49 -5.44 -28.86
C LEU A 344 3.54 -6.22 -27.55
N SER A 345 2.91 -5.71 -26.49
CA SER A 345 3.06 -6.31 -25.15
C SER A 345 2.11 -7.49 -24.90
N CYS A 346 0.90 -7.49 -25.50
CA CYS A 346 -0.08 -8.55 -25.28
C CYS A 346 -0.32 -9.39 -26.53
N GLY A 347 -0.63 -8.74 -27.68
CA GLY A 347 -0.95 -9.45 -28.92
C GLY A 347 0.21 -10.31 -29.42
N GLU A 348 1.39 -9.72 -29.63
CA GLU A 348 2.56 -10.44 -30.12
C GLU A 348 3.12 -11.42 -29.08
N VAL A 349 3.09 -11.07 -27.79
CA VAL A 349 3.50 -11.99 -26.74
C VAL A 349 2.63 -13.24 -26.73
N ASN A 350 1.31 -13.10 -26.81
CA ASN A 350 0.42 -14.26 -26.89
C ASN A 350 0.65 -15.09 -28.16
N ASN A 351 0.85 -14.43 -29.30
CA ASN A 351 1.19 -15.09 -30.54
C ASN A 351 2.50 -15.90 -30.43
N ILE A 352 3.55 -15.33 -29.87
CA ILE A 352 4.83 -16.02 -29.63
C ILE A 352 4.64 -17.20 -28.66
N MET A 353 3.98 -16.98 -27.54
CA MET A 353 3.76 -18.01 -26.52
C MET A 353 2.89 -19.17 -27.01
N SER A 354 1.93 -18.92 -27.90
CA SER A 354 1.02 -19.92 -28.43
C SER A 354 1.66 -20.86 -29.48
N LYS A 355 2.84 -20.51 -30.04
CA LYS A 355 3.56 -21.34 -31.03
C LYS A 355 4.12 -22.64 -30.46
N ALA A 356 4.31 -22.73 -29.15
CA ALA A 356 4.88 -23.88 -28.50
C ALA A 356 3.92 -24.53 -27.49
N PRO A 357 3.85 -25.89 -27.46
CA PRO A 357 3.00 -26.58 -26.49
C PRO A 357 3.49 -26.41 -25.06
N ASN A 358 2.55 -26.47 -24.13
CA ASN A 358 2.82 -26.34 -22.70
C ASN A 358 3.13 -27.70 -22.08
N LYS A 359 4.09 -27.75 -21.17
CA LYS A 359 4.30 -28.90 -20.27
C LYS A 359 3.19 -28.95 -19.20
N LYS A 360 2.85 -30.13 -18.69
CA LYS A 360 1.87 -30.32 -17.60
C LYS A 360 2.19 -29.48 -16.35
N THR A 361 3.47 -29.19 -16.11
CA THR A 361 3.96 -28.39 -14.98
C THR A 361 3.49 -26.94 -14.98
N ILE A 362 2.93 -26.44 -16.09
CA ILE A 362 2.45 -25.06 -16.23
C ILE A 362 1.22 -24.79 -15.33
N LEU A 363 0.38 -25.81 -15.10
CA LEU A 363 -0.83 -25.70 -14.27
C LEU A 363 -0.53 -25.37 -12.81
N ASN A 364 0.68 -25.66 -12.33
CA ASN A 364 1.13 -25.39 -10.97
C ASN A 364 1.82 -24.00 -10.83
N LYS A 365 1.83 -23.19 -11.89
CA LYS A 365 2.45 -21.86 -11.86
C LYS A 365 1.42 -20.77 -11.58
N THR A 366 1.84 -19.78 -10.84
CA THR A 366 1.07 -18.59 -10.52
C THR A 366 1.81 -17.34 -10.99
N ILE A 367 1.08 -16.28 -11.28
CA ILE A 367 1.66 -14.97 -11.59
C ILE A 367 2.29 -14.39 -10.32
N ASP A 368 3.58 -14.03 -10.42
CA ASP A 368 4.28 -13.36 -9.33
C ASP A 368 4.11 -11.84 -9.47
N VAL A 369 3.56 -11.23 -8.43
CA VAL A 369 3.24 -9.80 -8.36
C VAL A 369 4.06 -9.11 -7.27
N SER A 370 4.36 -9.82 -6.19
CA SER A 370 5.00 -9.25 -5.00
C SER A 370 6.42 -8.76 -5.27
N SER A 371 7.17 -9.51 -6.10
CA SER A 371 8.54 -9.15 -6.49
C SER A 371 8.57 -7.86 -7.31
N LEU A 372 7.63 -7.68 -8.24
CA LEU A 372 7.54 -6.49 -9.09
C LEU A 372 7.28 -5.22 -8.28
N ASN A 373 6.29 -5.24 -7.38
CA ASN A 373 5.97 -4.09 -6.54
C ASN A 373 7.16 -3.70 -5.65
N THR A 374 7.88 -4.69 -5.12
CA THR A 374 9.09 -4.47 -4.32
C THR A 374 10.21 -3.85 -5.17
N LYS A 375 10.44 -4.34 -6.39
CA LYS A 375 11.45 -3.80 -7.31
C LYS A 375 11.12 -2.36 -7.74
N ILE A 376 9.87 -2.07 -8.11
CA ILE A 376 9.42 -0.71 -8.48
C ILE A 376 9.64 0.26 -7.32
N SER A 377 9.25 -0.12 -6.10
CA SER A 377 9.45 0.69 -4.90
C SER A 377 10.94 0.93 -4.62
N GLN A 378 11.78 -0.09 -4.79
CA GLN A 378 13.23 0.04 -4.65
C GLN A 378 13.82 0.98 -5.69
N ILE A 379 13.46 0.85 -6.97
CA ILE A 379 13.91 1.73 -8.06
C ILE A 379 13.50 3.16 -7.77
N GLY A 380 12.25 3.41 -7.37
CA GLY A 380 11.76 4.75 -7.03
C GLY A 380 12.53 5.38 -5.86
N SER A 381 12.73 4.61 -4.79
CA SER A 381 13.53 5.02 -3.63
C SER A 381 14.97 5.33 -4.01
N ASN A 382 15.50 4.55 -4.91
CA ASN A 382 16.83 4.71 -5.45
C ASN A 382 16.95 6.02 -6.24
N ARG A 383 16.15 6.24 -7.24
CA ARG A 383 16.16 7.48 -8.03
C ARG A 383 16.03 8.73 -7.14
N LYS A 384 15.17 8.66 -6.10
CA LYS A 384 15.05 9.74 -5.11
C LYS A 384 16.37 9.98 -4.37
N MET A 385 17.06 8.90 -3.95
CA MET A 385 18.35 9.00 -3.27
C MET A 385 19.43 9.63 -4.17
N VAL A 386 19.55 9.16 -5.42
CA VAL A 386 20.51 9.74 -6.40
C VAL A 386 20.27 11.22 -6.58
N ARG A 387 19.02 11.64 -6.81
CA ARG A 387 18.67 13.06 -6.94
C ARG A 387 19.03 13.87 -5.68
N THR A 388 18.77 13.32 -4.50
CA THR A 388 19.10 13.98 -3.23
C THR A 388 20.62 14.15 -3.09
N VAL A 389 21.39 13.11 -3.40
CA VAL A 389 22.87 13.17 -3.35
C VAL A 389 23.42 14.14 -4.40
N ALA A 390 22.88 14.13 -5.63
CA ALA A 390 23.27 15.07 -6.66
C ALA A 390 23.02 16.54 -6.26
N VAL A 391 21.93 16.82 -5.54
CA VAL A 391 21.65 18.16 -5.01
C VAL A 391 22.62 18.55 -3.90
N LEU A 392 22.96 17.61 -3.00
CA LEU A 392 23.92 17.86 -1.91
C LEU A 392 25.34 18.12 -2.43
N LEU A 393 25.73 17.44 -3.52
CA LEU A 393 27.05 17.54 -4.13
C LEU A 393 27.15 18.63 -5.22
N LYS A 394 26.23 19.57 -5.28
CA LYS A 394 26.28 20.68 -6.28
C LYS A 394 27.51 21.58 -6.20
N HIS A 395 28.20 21.62 -5.05
CA HIS A 395 29.43 22.35 -4.84
C HIS A 395 30.65 21.64 -5.43
N VAL A 396 30.53 20.37 -5.78
CA VAL A 396 31.60 19.55 -6.35
C VAL A 396 31.68 19.80 -7.86
N ASP A 397 32.88 20.00 -8.38
CA ASP A 397 33.12 20.23 -9.81
C ASP A 397 33.09 18.92 -10.62
N ILE A 398 31.91 18.28 -10.63
CA ILE A 398 31.63 17.07 -11.41
C ILE A 398 30.17 17.15 -11.89
N ASP A 399 29.96 16.83 -13.17
CA ASP A 399 28.61 16.68 -13.69
C ASP A 399 27.93 15.42 -13.06
N MET A 400 26.93 15.66 -12.22
CA MET A 400 26.34 14.67 -11.33
C MET A 400 25.11 14.01 -11.97
N ASP A 401 25.30 13.29 -13.06
CA ASP A 401 24.31 12.36 -13.56
C ASP A 401 24.27 11.05 -12.73
N GLN A 402 23.30 10.18 -13.02
CA GLN A 402 23.12 8.94 -12.27
C GLN A 402 24.32 8.00 -12.42
N ASP A 403 24.89 7.90 -13.61
CA ASP A 403 25.97 6.95 -13.92
C ASP A 403 27.28 7.42 -13.31
N THR A 404 27.58 8.72 -13.39
CA THR A 404 28.73 9.33 -12.74
C THR A 404 28.71 9.16 -11.23
N LEU A 405 27.54 9.33 -10.59
CA LEU A 405 27.38 9.10 -9.16
C LEU A 405 27.59 7.63 -8.76
N CYS A 406 27.14 6.68 -9.59
CA CYS A 406 27.39 5.26 -9.35
C CYS A 406 28.89 4.95 -9.44
N ILE A 407 29.57 5.41 -10.48
CA ILE A 407 31.02 5.23 -10.67
C ILE A 407 31.78 5.86 -9.50
N LEU A 408 31.44 7.08 -9.14
CA LEU A 408 32.04 7.79 -8.01
C LEU A 408 31.88 7.01 -6.70
N SER A 409 30.68 6.50 -6.45
CA SER A 409 30.39 5.68 -5.28
C SER A 409 31.20 4.36 -5.26
N GLU A 410 31.40 3.73 -6.40
CA GLU A 410 32.24 2.53 -6.52
C GLU A 410 33.71 2.85 -6.26
N PHE A 411 34.21 3.94 -6.81
CA PHE A 411 35.57 4.42 -6.58
C PHE A 411 35.84 4.67 -5.09
N PHE A 412 34.95 5.42 -4.42
CA PHE A 412 35.05 5.69 -2.98
C PHE A 412 35.00 4.40 -2.15
N CYS A 413 34.10 3.49 -2.48
CA CYS A 413 33.97 2.24 -1.77
C CYS A 413 35.19 1.32 -1.96
N TYR A 414 35.79 1.27 -3.12
CA TYR A 414 37.02 0.54 -3.38
C TYR A 414 38.15 1.06 -2.47
N HIS A 415 38.39 2.35 -2.45
CA HIS A 415 39.45 2.94 -1.65
C HIS A 415 39.22 2.91 -0.14
N LEU A 416 37.97 2.89 0.31
CA LEU A 416 37.62 2.86 1.74
C LEU A 416 37.53 1.47 2.35
N PHE A 417 37.09 0.46 1.58
CA PHE A 417 36.67 -0.81 2.16
C PHE A 417 37.34 -2.06 1.55
N ASP A 418 38.03 -1.93 0.43
CA ASP A 418 38.73 -3.04 -0.20
C ASP A 418 40.23 -3.03 0.18
N SER A 419 40.83 -4.21 0.27
CA SER A 419 42.22 -4.40 0.69
C SER A 419 43.26 -3.81 -0.29
N GLY A 420 42.88 -3.54 -1.53
CA GLY A 420 43.71 -2.89 -2.53
C GLY A 420 43.54 -1.37 -2.59
N GLY A 421 42.64 -0.80 -1.79
CA GLY A 421 42.36 0.64 -1.80
C GLY A 421 43.41 1.46 -1.07
N SER A 422 43.61 2.71 -1.48
CA SER A 422 44.54 3.69 -0.87
C SER A 422 43.79 4.93 -0.44
N LEU A 423 43.85 5.26 0.85
CA LEU A 423 43.24 6.50 1.40
C LEU A 423 43.97 7.76 0.90
N GLU A 424 45.26 7.68 0.61
CA GLU A 424 46.02 8.78 0.05
C GLU A 424 45.54 9.16 -1.36
N THR A 425 45.30 8.15 -2.21
CA THR A 425 44.76 8.37 -3.57
C THR A 425 43.36 8.97 -3.50
N LEU A 426 42.54 8.51 -2.55
CA LEU A 426 41.19 9.03 -2.31
C LEU A 426 41.25 10.50 -1.86
N ALA A 427 42.13 10.86 -0.91
CA ALA A 427 42.31 12.23 -0.44
C ALA A 427 42.75 13.17 -1.53
N LYS A 428 43.73 12.76 -2.38
CA LYS A 428 44.17 13.54 -3.55
C LYS A 428 43.00 13.83 -4.51
N TYR A 429 42.16 12.83 -4.77
CA TYR A 429 40.99 12.99 -5.63
C TYR A 429 39.96 13.94 -5.01
N MET A 430 39.70 13.81 -3.70
CA MET A 430 38.77 14.67 -2.96
C MET A 430 39.25 16.14 -3.03
N LYS A 431 40.53 16.38 -2.79
CA LYS A 431 41.14 17.73 -2.85
C LYS A 431 40.99 18.34 -4.25
N LEU A 432 41.23 17.54 -5.31
CA LEU A 432 41.12 17.98 -6.71
C LEU A 432 39.69 18.37 -7.08
N LYS A 433 38.67 17.70 -6.51
CA LYS A 433 37.28 17.86 -6.88
C LYS A 433 36.43 18.64 -5.86
N GLY A 434 37.04 19.11 -4.78
CA GLY A 434 36.35 19.89 -3.74
C GLY A 434 35.32 19.04 -2.95
N ILE A 435 35.58 17.74 -2.75
CA ILE A 435 34.69 16.84 -2.00
C ILE A 435 35.09 16.89 -0.53
N GLU A 436 34.13 17.16 0.34
CA GLU A 436 34.33 17.20 1.79
C GLU A 436 34.14 15.81 2.44
N ILE A 437 34.64 15.64 3.66
CA ILE A 437 34.54 14.38 4.41
C ILE A 437 33.07 14.00 4.68
N ASP A 438 32.22 14.98 4.93
CA ASP A 438 30.80 14.78 5.14
C ASP A 438 30.08 14.26 3.89
N ASP A 439 30.56 14.62 2.70
CA ASP A 439 30.00 14.14 1.44
C ASP A 439 30.22 12.65 1.21
N ILE A 440 31.28 12.08 1.78
CA ILE A 440 31.62 10.65 1.65
C ILE A 440 30.45 9.78 2.11
N ASN A 441 29.82 10.16 3.22
CA ASN A 441 28.67 9.40 3.75
C ASN A 441 27.46 9.43 2.81
N HIS A 442 27.32 10.48 1.99
CA HIS A 442 26.27 10.60 1.00
C HIS A 442 26.60 9.80 -0.27
N ILE A 443 27.86 9.89 -0.76
CA ILE A 443 28.36 9.18 -1.93
C ILE A 443 28.30 7.65 -1.71
N VAL A 444 28.79 7.15 -0.59
CA VAL A 444 28.81 5.72 -0.26
C VAL A 444 27.40 5.12 -0.13
N LYS A 445 26.39 5.94 0.24
CA LYS A 445 24.99 5.47 0.28
C LYS A 445 24.45 5.10 -1.11
N VAL A 446 24.93 5.73 -2.18
CA VAL A 446 24.51 5.47 -3.56
C VAL A 446 24.83 4.04 -3.99
N ARG A 447 25.89 3.44 -3.49
CA ARG A 447 26.28 2.04 -3.80
C ARG A 447 25.27 0.97 -3.40
N LYS A 448 24.26 1.28 -2.61
CA LYS A 448 23.18 0.30 -2.31
C LYS A 448 22.45 -0.21 -3.55
N PHE A 449 22.71 0.36 -4.71
CA PHE A 449 22.14 -0.06 -6.00
C PHE A 449 22.89 -1.23 -6.65
N ASN A 450 24.17 -1.42 -6.36
CA ASN A 450 24.96 -2.50 -6.94
C ASN A 450 25.01 -3.74 -6.04
N THR A 451 24.99 -4.89 -6.66
CA THR A 451 24.69 -6.25 -6.18
C THR A 451 25.68 -6.86 -5.20
N ILE A 452 26.76 -6.19 -4.79
CA ILE A 452 27.79 -6.80 -3.94
C ILE A 452 27.36 -6.72 -2.46
N LYS A 453 26.90 -7.86 -1.94
CA LYS A 453 26.37 -8.04 -0.58
C LYS A 453 27.36 -7.72 0.56
N SER A 454 28.67 -7.69 0.30
CA SER A 454 29.71 -7.65 1.34
C SER A 454 29.92 -6.27 2.01
N ILE A 455 29.35 -5.18 1.47
CA ILE A 455 29.63 -3.82 1.95
C ILE A 455 28.36 -3.09 2.46
N ARG A 456 27.23 -3.79 2.56
CA ARG A 456 25.99 -3.19 3.07
C ARG A 456 26.15 -2.73 4.53
N GLY A 457 26.12 -1.40 4.72
CA GLY A 457 26.04 -0.80 6.06
C GLY A 457 27.39 -0.43 6.69
N LYS A 458 28.52 -0.61 6.02
CA LYS A 458 29.80 -0.09 6.51
C LYS A 458 29.76 1.44 6.52
N LYS A 459 30.09 2.02 7.67
CA LYS A 459 30.31 3.46 7.85
C LYS A 459 31.81 3.69 7.96
N LEU A 460 32.26 4.90 7.66
CA LEU A 460 33.61 5.35 7.95
C LEU A 460 33.93 5.10 9.42
N THR A 461 35.09 4.51 9.68
CA THR A 461 35.60 4.35 11.04
C THR A 461 36.28 5.66 11.47
N THR A 462 36.28 5.93 12.77
CA THR A 462 36.94 7.13 13.33
C THR A 462 38.43 7.18 12.98
N LYS A 463 39.06 6.01 12.78
CA LYS A 463 40.46 5.89 12.34
C LYS A 463 40.63 6.37 10.90
N GLN A 464 39.76 5.92 9.99
CA GLN A 464 39.79 6.34 8.56
C GLN A 464 39.51 7.84 8.40
N ILE A 465 38.63 8.42 9.21
CA ILE A 465 38.34 9.85 9.21
C ILE A 465 39.61 10.64 9.56
N LYS A 466 40.27 10.27 10.68
CA LYS A 466 41.50 10.93 11.10
C LYS A 466 42.68 10.80 10.11
N GLU A 467 42.80 9.66 9.43
CA GLU A 467 43.79 9.46 8.36
C GLU A 467 43.48 10.30 7.15
N LEU A 468 42.21 10.39 6.73
CA LEU A 468 41.80 11.27 5.62
C LEU A 468 42.03 12.77 5.96
N GLU A 469 41.67 13.19 7.19
CA GLU A 469 41.94 14.56 7.67
C GLU A 469 43.41 14.90 7.60
N LYS A 470 44.27 13.96 7.97
CA LYS A 470 45.74 14.15 7.87
C LYS A 470 46.17 14.30 6.41
N TYR A 471 45.77 13.42 5.50
CA TYR A 471 46.09 13.52 4.07
C TYR A 471 45.48 14.74 3.36
N LEU A 472 44.37 15.26 3.87
CA LEU A 472 43.78 16.51 3.34
C LEU A 472 44.47 17.76 3.88
N ALA A 473 45.11 17.68 5.06
CA ALA A 473 45.87 18.77 5.66
C ALA A 473 47.33 18.84 5.18
N ASP A 474 47.93 17.72 4.78
CA ASP A 474 49.26 17.67 4.19
C ASP A 474 49.22 18.32 2.78
N GLU A 475 50.06 19.34 2.51
CA GLU A 475 50.12 20.16 1.30
C GLU A 475 50.33 19.37 0.00
#